data_cccf7db9f9b91aef15368e130a38e16c
#
_entry.id   cccf7db9f9b91aef15368e130a38e16c
#
_cell.length_a   1.000
_cell.length_b   1.000
_cell.length_c   1.000
_cell.angle_alpha   90.00
_cell.angle_beta   90.00
_cell.angle_gamma   90.00
#
_symmetry.space_group_name_H-M   'P 1'
#
loop_
_entity.id
_entity.type
_entity.pdbx_description
1 polymer ?
#
loop_
_entity_poly.entity_id
_entity_poly.type
_entity_poly.pdbx_seq_one_letter_code
_entity_poly.pdbx_strand_id
1 'polypeptide(L)'
;GVAFKIESHNHPSAIEPFEGAATGVGGIVRDIFTMGARPILLPNSLRFGDLTDPHVKRLFRGVVSGISHYGNCLGIPNMGGDVYFDECYEGNPLVNALCAGILRHEDIQKGAATGVGNPVYYVGPGTGRDGLGGASFASRELTEESAEDRPAVQKGDPFMEKLLLEACLEMMAIPGLVVGIQDMGAAGLT
;
A
#
# COMPACT_ATOMS: atom_id res chain seq x y z
N GLY A 1 -7.73 -20.55 -2.95
CA GLY A 1 -6.58 -20.11 -2.14
C GLY A 1 -6.82 -18.76 -1.50
N VAL A 2 -5.96 -18.41 -0.56
CA VAL A 2 -5.88 -17.10 0.07
C VAL A 2 -4.51 -16.51 -0.21
N ALA A 3 -4.48 -15.27 -0.71
CA ALA A 3 -3.26 -14.48 -0.83
C ALA A 3 -3.32 -13.37 0.23
N PHE A 4 -2.23 -13.12 0.91
CA PHE A 4 -2.13 -12.00 1.84
C PHE A 4 -0.70 -11.46 1.90
N LYS A 5 -0.59 -10.18 2.20
CA LYS A 5 0.69 -9.52 2.44
C LYS A 5 0.51 -8.43 3.49
N ILE A 6 1.55 -8.20 4.25
CA ILE A 6 1.67 -7.10 5.21
C ILE A 6 2.91 -6.28 4.87
N GLU A 7 2.80 -4.96 4.99
CA GLU A 7 3.90 -4.04 4.77
C GLU A 7 3.82 -2.87 5.75
N SER A 8 4.98 -2.39 6.20
CA SER A 8 5.07 -1.28 7.15
C SER A 8 5.26 0.05 6.44
N HIS A 9 4.40 1.02 6.75
CA HIS A 9 4.46 2.41 6.27
C HIS A 9 4.67 3.40 7.43
N ASN A 10 5.65 3.14 8.27
CA ASN A 10 5.90 3.86 9.52
C ASN A 10 6.42 5.29 9.27
N HIS A 11 7.58 5.44 8.63
CA HIS A 11 8.24 6.72 8.38
C HIS A 11 7.36 7.70 7.60
N PRO A 12 6.74 7.29 6.46
CA PRO A 12 5.81 8.16 5.76
C PRO A 12 4.66 8.64 6.65
N SER A 13 4.13 7.74 7.49
CA SER A 13 3.02 8.06 8.40
C SER A 13 3.42 8.96 9.57
N ALA A 14 4.68 8.95 9.99
CA ALA A 14 5.20 9.86 11.01
C ALA A 14 5.21 11.32 10.51
N ILE A 15 5.47 11.52 9.21
CA ILE A 15 5.55 12.85 8.59
C ILE A 15 4.17 13.31 8.07
N GLU A 16 3.56 12.49 7.22
CA GLU A 16 2.25 12.72 6.61
C GLU A 16 1.32 11.53 6.90
N PRO A 17 0.68 11.52 8.07
CA PRO A 17 -0.03 10.33 8.55
C PRO A 17 -1.18 9.89 7.64
N PHE A 18 -1.86 10.82 6.99
CA PHE A 18 -2.93 10.49 6.05
C PHE A 18 -2.39 9.84 4.78
N GLU A 19 -1.47 10.52 4.08
CA GLU A 19 -0.92 10.04 2.81
C GLU A 19 -0.04 8.80 3.01
N GLY A 20 0.78 8.78 4.06
CA GLY A 20 1.64 7.64 4.37
C GLY A 20 0.87 6.36 4.62
N ALA A 21 -0.23 6.42 5.37
CA ALA A 21 -1.09 5.27 5.62
C ALA A 21 -1.95 4.91 4.40
N ALA A 22 -2.46 5.89 3.68
CA ALA A 22 -3.21 5.68 2.44
C ALA A 22 -2.38 4.95 1.39
N THR A 23 -1.14 5.40 1.17
CA THR A 23 -0.20 4.73 0.24
C THR A 23 0.12 3.30 0.68
N GLY A 24 0.22 3.05 1.99
CA GLY A 24 0.38 1.71 2.53
C GLY A 24 -0.73 0.77 2.11
N VAL A 25 -1.99 1.23 2.23
CA VAL A 25 -3.15 0.45 1.77
C VAL A 25 -3.09 0.22 0.25
N GLY A 26 -2.77 1.24 -0.53
CA GLY A 26 -2.66 1.11 -1.99
C GLY A 26 -1.60 0.09 -2.40
N GLY A 27 -0.39 0.17 -1.85
CA GLY A 27 0.70 -0.77 -2.14
C GLY A 27 0.30 -2.22 -1.87
N ILE A 28 -0.28 -2.48 -0.71
CA ILE A 28 -0.70 -3.83 -0.32
C ILE A 28 -1.84 -4.37 -1.20
N VAL A 29 -2.78 -3.54 -1.60
CA VAL A 29 -3.87 -3.96 -2.50
C VAL A 29 -3.33 -4.32 -3.88
N ARG A 30 -2.37 -3.54 -4.41
CA ARG A 30 -1.71 -3.85 -5.69
C ARG A 30 -0.99 -5.19 -5.66
N ASP A 31 -0.24 -5.46 -4.62
CA ASP A 31 0.43 -6.76 -4.45
C ASP A 31 -0.56 -7.92 -4.51
N ILE A 32 -1.74 -7.78 -3.92
CA ILE A 32 -2.73 -8.85 -3.87
C ILE A 32 -3.40 -9.06 -5.23
N PHE A 33 -3.85 -8.00 -5.92
CA PHE A 33 -4.52 -8.22 -7.20
C PHE A 33 -3.56 -8.61 -8.32
N THR A 34 -2.30 -8.20 -8.28
CA THR A 34 -1.30 -8.67 -9.25
C THR A 34 -0.92 -10.14 -9.07
N MET A 35 -1.21 -10.73 -7.92
CA MET A 35 -1.14 -12.19 -7.73
C MET A 35 -2.35 -12.95 -8.32
N GLY A 36 -3.30 -12.27 -8.93
CA GLY A 36 -4.55 -12.84 -9.43
C GLY A 36 -5.65 -12.96 -8.36
N ALA A 37 -5.41 -12.48 -7.15
CA ALA A 37 -6.37 -12.55 -6.07
C ALA A 37 -7.26 -11.30 -6.01
N ARG A 38 -8.57 -11.50 -5.80
CA ARG A 38 -9.45 -10.37 -5.49
C ARG A 38 -9.30 -9.97 -4.02
N PRO A 39 -8.88 -8.74 -3.75
CA PRO A 39 -8.83 -8.21 -2.40
C PRO A 39 -10.22 -8.20 -1.75
N ILE A 40 -10.33 -8.68 -0.51
CA ILE A 40 -11.62 -8.80 0.20
C ILE A 40 -11.63 -8.16 1.57
N LEU A 41 -10.48 -7.93 2.19
CA LEU A 41 -10.40 -7.27 3.49
C LEU A 41 -9.04 -6.65 3.76
N LEU A 42 -9.03 -5.61 4.59
CA LEU A 42 -7.86 -4.86 5.03
C LEU A 42 -7.74 -4.89 6.57
N PRO A 43 -7.16 -5.93 7.17
CA PRO A 43 -6.87 -5.96 8.60
C PRO A 43 -5.50 -5.30 8.87
N ASN A 44 -5.49 -4.19 9.57
CA ASN A 44 -4.27 -3.43 9.83
C ASN A 44 -3.78 -3.62 11.27
N SER A 45 -2.47 -3.55 11.50
CA SER A 45 -1.88 -3.64 12.83
C SER A 45 -1.14 -2.34 13.13
N LEU A 46 -1.64 -1.58 14.10
CA LEU A 46 -1.23 -0.22 14.37
C LEU A 46 -0.66 -0.07 15.78
N ARG A 47 0.41 0.72 15.91
CA ARG A 47 1.04 1.05 17.18
C ARG A 47 1.28 2.54 17.25
N PHE A 48 0.96 3.14 18.39
CA PHE A 48 1.13 4.58 18.63
C PHE A 48 1.60 4.80 20.08
N GLY A 49 2.15 5.99 20.33
CA GLY A 49 2.41 6.48 21.68
C GLY A 49 1.14 6.80 22.45
N ASP A 50 1.27 7.49 23.58
CA ASP A 50 0.14 7.84 24.43
C ASP A 50 -0.78 8.87 23.76
N LEU A 51 -2.07 8.58 23.73
CA LEU A 51 -3.10 9.47 23.17
C LEU A 51 -3.34 10.74 23.99
N THR A 52 -2.74 10.91 25.15
CA THR A 52 -2.76 12.21 25.87
C THR A 52 -1.91 13.25 25.13
N ASP A 53 -0.88 12.84 24.40
CA ASP A 53 -0.06 13.70 23.56
C ASP A 53 -0.85 14.19 22.32
N PRO A 54 -0.97 15.52 22.11
CA PRO A 54 -1.61 16.08 20.93
C PRO A 54 -0.95 15.66 19.59
N HIS A 55 0.36 15.45 19.58
CA HIS A 55 1.09 14.99 18.40
C HIS A 55 0.67 13.56 18.04
N VAL A 56 0.67 12.64 19.00
CA VAL A 56 0.21 11.26 18.81
C VAL A 56 -1.25 11.22 18.37
N LYS A 57 -2.13 12.06 18.94
CA LYS A 57 -3.52 12.20 18.46
C LYS A 57 -3.61 12.59 16.99
N ARG A 58 -2.75 13.50 16.55
CA ARG A 58 -2.69 13.91 15.13
C ARG A 58 -2.28 12.74 14.24
N LEU A 59 -1.23 12.03 14.62
CA LEU A 59 -0.75 10.84 13.89
C LEU A 59 -1.85 9.78 13.79
N PHE A 60 -2.44 9.42 14.93
CA PHE A 60 -3.51 8.41 14.99
C PHE A 60 -4.71 8.77 14.10
N ARG A 61 -5.21 10.00 14.20
CA ARG A 61 -6.34 10.47 13.38
C ARG A 61 -5.99 10.45 11.88
N GLY A 62 -4.81 10.91 11.51
CA GLY A 62 -4.36 10.95 10.12
C GLY A 62 -4.26 9.55 9.54
N VAL A 63 -3.60 8.62 10.23
CA VAL A 63 -3.44 7.22 9.83
C VAL A 63 -4.79 6.54 9.63
N VAL A 64 -5.66 6.60 10.64
CA VAL A 64 -7.00 6.00 10.56
C VAL A 64 -7.83 6.61 9.43
N SER A 65 -7.73 7.93 9.22
CA SER A 65 -8.44 8.60 8.12
C SER A 65 -7.90 8.17 6.75
N GLY A 66 -6.58 8.06 6.58
CA GLY A 66 -5.96 7.60 5.33
C GLY A 66 -6.36 6.17 4.97
N ILE A 67 -6.28 5.25 5.93
CA ILE A 67 -6.72 3.86 5.77
C ILE A 67 -8.20 3.79 5.38
N SER A 68 -9.04 4.51 6.12
CA SER A 68 -10.49 4.55 5.88
C SER A 68 -10.83 5.11 4.50
N HIS A 69 -10.20 6.23 4.12
CA HIS A 69 -10.42 6.86 2.83
C HIS A 69 -10.09 5.92 1.67
N TYR A 70 -8.91 5.30 1.73
CA TYR A 70 -8.45 4.43 0.66
C TYR A 70 -9.32 3.18 0.54
N GLY A 71 -9.59 2.49 1.64
CA GLY A 71 -10.46 1.31 1.65
C GLY A 71 -11.87 1.61 1.15
N ASN A 72 -12.45 2.76 1.54
CA ASN A 72 -13.77 3.19 1.06
C ASN A 72 -13.79 3.43 -0.46
N CYS A 73 -12.77 4.10 -1.01
CA CYS A 73 -12.68 4.35 -2.45
C CYS A 73 -12.54 3.03 -3.25
N LEU A 74 -11.78 2.09 -2.73
CA LEU A 74 -11.62 0.76 -3.35
C LEU A 74 -12.84 -0.14 -3.16
N GLY A 75 -13.69 0.15 -2.17
CA GLY A 75 -14.82 -0.70 -1.78
C GLY A 75 -14.36 -1.99 -1.07
N ILE A 76 -13.21 -1.96 -0.38
CA ILE A 76 -12.67 -3.07 0.38
C ILE A 76 -12.86 -2.76 1.88
N PRO A 77 -13.53 -3.62 2.67
CA PRO A 77 -13.77 -3.35 4.07
C PRO A 77 -12.50 -3.38 4.90
N ASN A 78 -12.33 -2.37 5.75
CA ASN A 78 -11.34 -2.37 6.83
C ASN A 78 -11.91 -3.16 8.01
N MET A 79 -11.54 -4.42 8.14
CA MET A 79 -12.07 -5.33 9.14
C MET A 79 -10.95 -6.03 9.90
N GLY A 80 -11.05 -6.04 11.20
CA GLY A 80 -10.07 -6.71 12.04
C GLY A 80 -8.79 -5.90 12.19
N GLY A 81 -7.73 -6.59 12.59
CA GLY A 81 -6.47 -5.97 12.98
C GLY A 81 -6.43 -5.65 14.47
N ASP A 82 -5.43 -4.89 14.86
CA ASP A 82 -5.24 -4.49 16.25
C ASP A 82 -4.66 -3.08 16.36
N VAL A 83 -4.87 -2.45 17.50
CA VAL A 83 -4.28 -1.16 17.84
C VAL A 83 -3.75 -1.23 19.27
N TYR A 84 -2.48 -0.86 19.45
CA TYR A 84 -1.86 -0.77 20.77
C TYR A 84 -1.20 0.58 20.96
N PHE A 85 -1.08 0.99 22.22
CA PHE A 85 -0.47 2.23 22.62
C PHE A 85 0.64 1.94 23.63
N ASP A 86 1.84 2.47 23.36
CA ASP A 86 3.00 2.33 24.22
C ASP A 86 3.96 3.49 23.96
N GLU A 87 4.62 4.01 25.00
CA GLU A 87 5.52 5.14 24.90
C GLU A 87 6.67 4.95 23.91
N CYS A 88 7.08 3.70 23.65
CA CYS A 88 8.14 3.42 22.68
C CYS A 88 7.77 3.77 21.22
N TYR A 89 6.50 4.02 20.92
CA TYR A 89 6.01 4.43 19.60
C TYR A 89 5.72 5.94 19.50
N GLU A 90 6.13 6.73 20.47
CA GLU A 90 6.05 8.19 20.37
C GLU A 90 6.95 8.68 19.23
N GLY A 91 6.40 9.54 18.37
CA GLY A 91 7.13 10.11 17.23
C GLY A 91 7.32 9.19 16.02
N ASN A 92 7.35 7.88 16.19
CA ASN A 92 7.45 6.91 15.08
C ASN A 92 6.45 5.76 15.24
N PRO A 93 5.21 5.94 14.79
CA PRO A 93 4.18 4.92 14.88
C PRO A 93 4.50 3.71 14.02
N LEU A 94 4.02 2.52 14.40
CA LEU A 94 3.97 1.39 13.47
C LEU A 94 2.63 1.41 12.73
N VAL A 95 2.71 1.46 11.41
CA VAL A 95 1.56 1.42 10.52
C VAL A 95 1.75 0.23 9.58
N ASN A 96 1.26 -0.92 10.01
CA ASN A 96 1.34 -2.14 9.23
C ASN A 96 0.02 -2.32 8.47
N ALA A 97 0.06 -2.03 7.18
CA ALA A 97 -1.05 -2.29 6.28
C ALA A 97 -1.04 -3.76 5.86
N LEU A 98 -2.17 -4.43 5.95
CA LEU A 98 -2.35 -5.79 5.49
C LEU A 98 -3.54 -5.87 4.56
N CYS A 99 -3.42 -6.64 3.49
CA CYS A 99 -4.54 -6.99 2.62
C CYS A 99 -4.60 -8.51 2.47
N ALA A 100 -5.81 -9.03 2.47
CA ALA A 100 -6.06 -10.42 2.10
C ALA A 100 -7.04 -10.49 0.93
N GLY A 101 -6.79 -11.44 0.03
CA GLY A 101 -7.61 -11.70 -1.14
C GLY A 101 -7.86 -13.18 -1.35
N ILE A 102 -8.79 -13.49 -2.21
CA ILE A 102 -9.14 -14.86 -2.58
C ILE A 102 -8.90 -15.10 -4.07
N LEU A 103 -8.46 -16.30 -4.42
CA LEU A 103 -8.24 -16.74 -5.79
C LEU A 103 -8.43 -18.25 -5.91
N ARG A 104 -8.65 -18.74 -7.13
CA ARG A 104 -8.51 -20.15 -7.43
C ARG A 104 -7.03 -20.48 -7.68
N HIS A 105 -6.61 -21.71 -7.45
CA HIS A 105 -5.21 -22.10 -7.63
C HIS A 105 -4.73 -21.93 -9.09
N GLU A 106 -5.61 -22.16 -10.04
CA GLU A 106 -5.34 -22.00 -11.48
C GLU A 106 -5.18 -20.53 -11.90
N ASP A 107 -5.67 -19.57 -11.08
CA ASP A 107 -5.62 -18.14 -11.39
C ASP A 107 -4.36 -17.46 -10.81
N ILE A 108 -3.46 -18.20 -10.14
CA ILE A 108 -2.25 -17.63 -9.56
C ILE A 108 -1.37 -17.01 -10.65
N GLN A 109 -1.17 -15.71 -10.56
CA GLN A 109 -0.25 -14.97 -11.44
C GLN A 109 1.14 -14.85 -10.79
N LYS A 110 2.15 -14.76 -11.64
CA LYS A 110 3.55 -14.58 -11.22
C LYS A 110 4.12 -13.34 -11.89
N GLY A 111 5.01 -12.64 -11.19
CA GLY A 111 5.80 -11.55 -11.75
C GLY A 111 6.95 -12.11 -12.60
N ALA A 112 6.63 -12.74 -13.73
CA ALA A 112 7.63 -13.37 -14.60
C ALA A 112 7.48 -12.90 -16.04
N ALA A 113 8.52 -12.28 -16.60
CA ALA A 113 8.59 -11.90 -18.00
C ALA A 113 9.03 -13.12 -18.84
N THR A 114 8.06 -13.93 -19.25
CA THR A 114 8.29 -15.12 -20.09
C THR A 114 7.79 -14.90 -21.52
N GLY A 115 8.33 -15.64 -22.47
CA GLY A 115 7.97 -15.56 -23.88
C GLY A 115 8.74 -14.46 -24.64
N VAL A 116 9.82 -14.84 -25.31
CA VAL A 116 10.61 -13.94 -26.14
C VAL A 116 9.72 -13.32 -27.22
N GLY A 117 9.69 -11.98 -27.28
CA GLY A 117 8.86 -11.23 -28.22
C GLY A 117 7.51 -10.80 -27.67
N ASN A 118 7.12 -11.21 -26.48
CA ASN A 118 5.93 -10.68 -25.83
C ASN A 118 6.11 -9.20 -25.46
N PRO A 119 5.10 -8.35 -25.72
CA PRO A 119 5.16 -6.95 -25.33
C PRO A 119 5.08 -6.80 -23.81
N VAL A 120 5.76 -5.79 -23.28
CA VAL A 120 5.66 -5.35 -21.88
C VAL A 120 4.94 -4.02 -21.83
N TYR A 121 3.92 -3.94 -21.00
CA TYR A 121 3.13 -2.72 -20.80
C TYR A 121 3.31 -2.19 -19.39
N TYR A 122 3.53 -0.90 -19.27
CA TYR A 122 3.36 -0.17 -18.03
C TYR A 122 1.95 0.43 -18.00
N VAL A 123 1.19 0.11 -16.97
CA VAL A 123 -0.22 0.54 -16.84
C VAL A 123 -0.41 1.26 -15.51
N GLY A 124 -0.92 2.47 -15.56
CA GLY A 124 -1.16 3.28 -14.38
C GLY A 124 -1.40 4.75 -14.71
N PRO A 125 -1.69 5.57 -13.70
CA PRO A 125 -1.83 7.00 -13.86
C PRO A 125 -0.49 7.67 -14.21
N GLY A 126 -0.56 8.87 -14.76
CA GLY A 126 0.62 9.74 -14.91
C GLY A 126 1.20 10.04 -13.53
N THR A 127 2.51 9.80 -13.38
CA THR A 127 3.20 10.03 -12.11
C THR A 127 3.68 11.48 -11.98
N GLY A 128 3.56 12.04 -10.76
CA GLY A 128 4.20 13.29 -10.36
C GLY A 128 5.60 13.07 -9.80
N ARG A 129 6.07 14.05 -9.04
CA ARG A 129 7.35 13.98 -8.33
C ARG A 129 7.21 13.58 -6.86
N ASP A 130 5.99 13.37 -6.40
CA ASP A 130 5.71 12.90 -5.04
C ASP A 130 6.26 11.49 -4.85
N GLY A 131 6.91 11.25 -3.72
CA GLY A 131 7.48 9.95 -3.39
C GLY A 131 8.86 9.67 -3.97
N LEU A 132 9.51 10.64 -4.63
CA LEU A 132 10.90 10.49 -5.05
C LEU A 132 11.80 10.26 -3.83
N GLY A 133 12.58 9.17 -3.88
CA GLY A 133 13.45 8.80 -2.76
C GLY A 133 12.72 8.21 -1.56
N GLY A 134 11.45 7.86 -1.66
CA GLY A 134 10.65 7.33 -0.56
C GLY A 134 11.24 6.08 0.10
N ALA A 135 11.78 5.15 -0.67
CA ALA A 135 12.47 3.97 -0.13
C ALA A 135 13.74 4.34 0.65
N SER A 136 14.53 5.28 0.15
CA SER A 136 15.71 5.78 0.84
C SER A 136 15.33 6.56 2.11
N PHE A 137 14.26 7.34 2.07
CA PHE A 137 13.70 8.02 3.24
C PHE A 137 13.24 7.01 4.30
N ALA A 138 12.51 5.97 3.93
CA ALA A 138 12.03 4.94 4.83
C ALA A 138 13.15 4.13 5.51
N SER A 139 14.37 4.20 4.97
CA SER A 139 15.55 3.50 5.50
C SER A 139 16.44 4.38 6.39
N ARG A 140 16.10 5.67 6.57
CA ARG A 140 16.86 6.61 7.41
C ARG A 140 16.25 6.69 8.80
N GLU A 141 17.05 7.14 9.76
CA GLU A 141 16.57 7.49 11.10
C GLU A 141 15.73 8.77 11.04
N LEU A 142 14.60 8.80 11.75
CA LEU A 142 13.77 10.01 11.87
C LEU A 142 14.41 11.01 12.82
N THR A 143 14.48 12.27 12.38
CA THR A 143 14.98 13.41 13.16
C THR A 143 13.95 14.54 13.14
N GLU A 144 14.17 15.59 13.94
CA GLU A 144 13.32 16.79 13.93
C GLU A 144 13.26 17.45 12.52
N GLU A 145 14.33 17.31 11.73
CA GLU A 145 14.42 17.85 10.36
C GLU A 145 13.67 16.99 9.35
N SER A 146 13.25 15.78 9.71
CA SER A 146 12.56 14.86 8.79
C SER A 146 11.22 15.41 8.27
N ALA A 147 10.68 16.47 8.87
CA ALA A 147 9.51 17.18 8.33
C ALA A 147 9.78 17.79 6.93
N GLU A 148 11.03 18.07 6.58
CA GLU A 148 11.44 18.56 5.26
C GLU A 148 11.37 17.46 4.19
N ASP A 149 11.35 16.19 4.58
CA ASP A 149 11.22 15.04 3.69
C ASP A 149 9.76 14.78 3.23
N ARG A 150 8.82 15.66 3.54
CA ARG A 150 7.42 15.60 3.06
C ARG A 150 7.26 15.24 1.57
N PRO A 151 8.05 15.80 0.65
CA PRO A 151 7.97 15.45 -0.77
C PRO A 151 8.33 13.99 -1.08
N ALA A 152 9.01 13.29 -0.17
CA ALA A 152 9.32 11.87 -0.30
C ALA A 152 8.12 10.95 0.02
N VAL A 153 7.06 11.48 0.63
CA VAL A 153 5.83 10.74 0.88
C VAL A 153 5.01 10.67 -0.40
N GLN A 154 4.68 9.47 -0.82
CA GLN A 154 3.83 9.25 -1.99
C GLN A 154 2.39 9.69 -1.72
N LYS A 155 1.72 10.14 -2.77
CA LYS A 155 0.28 10.35 -2.79
C LYS A 155 -0.38 9.27 -3.63
N GLY A 156 -1.26 8.51 -3.01
CA GLY A 156 -2.03 7.49 -3.71
C GLY A 156 -3.23 8.08 -4.44
N ASP A 157 -3.64 7.44 -5.53
CA ASP A 157 -4.89 7.72 -6.23
C ASP A 157 -5.81 6.49 -6.14
N PRO A 158 -6.65 6.41 -5.10
CA PRO A 158 -7.50 5.24 -4.88
C PRO A 158 -8.58 5.07 -5.96
N PHE A 159 -8.97 6.13 -6.66
CA PHE A 159 -9.92 6.04 -7.76
C PHE A 159 -9.28 5.33 -8.96
N MET A 160 -8.10 5.77 -9.36
CA MET A 160 -7.36 5.12 -10.45
C MET A 160 -6.95 3.70 -10.07
N GLU A 161 -6.56 3.47 -8.83
CA GLU A 161 -6.25 2.12 -8.37
C GLU A 161 -7.46 1.18 -8.40
N LYS A 162 -8.65 1.68 -8.09
CA LYS A 162 -9.90 0.91 -8.26
C LYS A 162 -10.11 0.49 -9.71
N LEU A 163 -9.90 1.41 -10.65
CA LEU A 163 -10.01 1.10 -12.09
C LEU A 163 -8.97 0.06 -12.52
N LEU A 164 -7.71 0.21 -12.06
CA LEU A 164 -6.64 -0.75 -12.34
C LEU A 164 -6.96 -2.14 -11.79
N LEU A 165 -7.43 -2.20 -10.54
CA LEU A 165 -7.81 -3.46 -9.89
C LEU A 165 -8.82 -4.23 -10.72
N GLU A 166 -9.91 -3.59 -11.11
CA GLU A 166 -10.97 -4.25 -11.88
C GLU A 166 -10.48 -4.64 -13.28
N ALA A 167 -9.80 -3.73 -13.98
CA ALA A 167 -9.26 -4.01 -15.32
C ALA A 167 -8.21 -5.14 -15.31
N CYS A 168 -7.29 -5.15 -14.35
CA CYS A 168 -6.27 -6.19 -14.25
C CYS A 168 -6.88 -7.56 -13.96
N LEU A 169 -7.85 -7.63 -13.03
CA LEU A 169 -8.54 -8.89 -12.75
C LEU A 169 -9.33 -9.41 -13.96
N GLU A 170 -9.99 -8.51 -14.70
CA GLU A 170 -10.67 -8.90 -15.96
C GLU A 170 -9.69 -9.41 -17.02
N MET A 171 -8.56 -8.74 -17.23
CA MET A 171 -7.54 -9.17 -18.18
C MET A 171 -6.95 -10.52 -17.80
N MET A 172 -6.64 -10.74 -16.53
CA MET A 172 -6.09 -12.01 -16.04
C MET A 172 -7.09 -13.17 -16.15
N ALA A 173 -8.39 -12.90 -16.15
CA ALA A 173 -9.42 -13.92 -16.34
C ALA A 173 -9.51 -14.42 -17.78
N ILE A 174 -8.88 -13.74 -18.75
CA ILE A 174 -8.85 -14.16 -20.16
C ILE A 174 -7.65 -15.10 -20.36
N PRO A 175 -7.88 -16.39 -20.67
CA PRO A 175 -6.82 -17.38 -20.80
C PRO A 175 -5.75 -16.95 -21.83
N GLY A 176 -4.49 -16.93 -21.41
CA GLY A 176 -3.33 -16.64 -22.26
C GLY A 176 -3.14 -15.16 -22.64
N LEU A 177 -3.98 -14.25 -22.15
CA LEU A 177 -3.80 -12.82 -22.41
C LEU A 177 -2.64 -12.24 -21.60
N VAL A 178 -2.56 -12.58 -20.33
CA VAL A 178 -1.49 -12.13 -19.41
C VAL A 178 -0.62 -13.34 -19.07
N VAL A 179 0.68 -13.24 -19.34
CA VAL A 179 1.66 -14.29 -18.99
C VAL A 179 2.42 -13.98 -17.70
N GLY A 180 2.41 -12.73 -17.26
CA GLY A 180 2.96 -12.29 -16.01
C GLY A 180 2.54 -10.86 -15.71
N ILE A 181 2.37 -10.54 -14.45
CA ILE A 181 2.01 -9.20 -13.96
C ILE A 181 2.65 -8.97 -12.60
N GLN A 182 3.07 -7.76 -12.36
CA GLN A 182 3.65 -7.35 -11.09
C GLN A 182 3.35 -5.87 -10.86
N ASP A 183 3.18 -5.48 -9.61
CA ASP A 183 3.16 -4.05 -9.28
C ASP A 183 4.59 -3.47 -9.36
N MET A 184 4.67 -2.16 -9.47
CA MET A 184 5.94 -1.45 -9.43
C MET A 184 6.16 -0.92 -8.01
N GLY A 185 6.83 -1.71 -7.20
CA GLY A 185 7.28 -1.27 -5.89
C GLY A 185 8.52 -0.37 -5.96
N ALA A 186 9.23 -0.22 -4.84
CA ALA A 186 10.40 0.65 -4.71
C ALA A 186 11.56 0.29 -5.68
N ALA A 187 11.65 -0.96 -6.12
CA ALA A 187 12.65 -1.42 -7.08
C ALA A 187 12.35 -1.01 -8.54
N GLY A 188 11.18 -0.50 -8.85
CA GLY A 188 10.79 -0.11 -10.20
C GLY A 188 10.56 -1.32 -11.13
N LEU A 189 11.10 -1.23 -12.35
CA LEU A 189 10.89 -2.24 -13.41
C LEU A 189 11.84 -3.46 -13.33
N THR A 190 12.74 -3.50 -12.40
CA THR A 190 13.77 -4.57 -12.29
C THR A 190 13.42 -5.60 -11.23
#